data_1812aac337ca67f93ab25b1c929bd09e
#
_entry.id   1812aac337ca67f93ab25b1c929bd09e
#
_cell.length_a   1.000
_cell.length_b   1.000
_cell.length_c   1.000
_cell.angle_alpha   90.00
_cell.angle_beta   90.00
_cell.angle_gamma   90.00
#
_symmetry.space_group_name_H-M   'P 1'
#
loop_
_entity.id
_entity.type
_entity.pdbx_description
1 polymer ?
#
loop_
_entity_poly.entity_id
_entity_poly.type
_entity_poly.pdbx_seq_one_letter_code
_entity_poly.pdbx_strand_id
1 'polypeptide(L)'
;MSGVHPEIVGTPEPHGTGSWLWTQENQTQQFAQCMAQQSELLNAYIELEGNLGAGKTTFVRHLLQALGVKGRIKSPTYAVVEPHEALDDQGELLAAIWHFDFYRFNDPEEFEEAGFRDLFASQGLKISEWAQQAAGRLPPPDLKLKITVNDLDGRQVEASAFTPRGLSMLQSLQNAFASNSQLSASHVHVAP
;
A
#
# COMPACT_ATOMS: atom_id res chain seq x y z
N MET A 1 1.37 -19.78 -42.69
CA MET A 1 0.57 -19.60 -41.44
C MET A 1 1.46 -18.83 -40.48
N SER A 2 1.26 -17.51 -40.40
CA SER A 2 2.05 -16.62 -39.58
C SER A 2 1.56 -16.73 -38.14
N GLY A 3 2.41 -17.26 -37.26
CA GLY A 3 2.15 -17.28 -35.84
C GLY A 3 2.20 -15.85 -35.29
N VAL A 4 1.06 -15.34 -34.82
CA VAL A 4 0.99 -14.11 -34.05
C VAL A 4 1.53 -14.46 -32.65
N HIS A 5 2.76 -14.03 -32.37
CA HIS A 5 3.25 -14.02 -31.00
C HIS A 5 2.38 -13.06 -30.19
N PRO A 6 1.85 -13.45 -29.03
CA PRO A 6 1.16 -12.50 -28.16
C PRO A 6 2.18 -11.40 -27.78
N GLU A 7 1.80 -10.14 -28.03
CA GLU A 7 2.55 -8.99 -27.56
C GLU A 7 2.73 -9.15 -26.03
N ILE A 8 3.98 -9.02 -25.59
CA ILE A 8 4.29 -8.88 -24.18
C ILE A 8 3.65 -7.55 -23.76
N VAL A 9 2.49 -7.64 -23.07
CA VAL A 9 1.87 -6.48 -22.45
C VAL A 9 2.86 -5.97 -21.43
N GLY A 10 3.58 -4.90 -21.77
CA GLY A 10 4.54 -4.25 -20.87
C GLY A 10 3.84 -3.85 -19.58
N THR A 11 4.60 -3.81 -18.49
CA THR A 11 4.10 -3.28 -17.20
C THR A 11 3.53 -1.88 -17.48
N PRO A 12 2.28 -1.57 -17.08
CA PRO A 12 1.71 -0.26 -17.36
C PRO A 12 2.56 0.85 -16.75
N GLU A 13 2.78 1.91 -17.52
CA GLU A 13 3.48 3.10 -17.03
C GLU A 13 2.65 3.77 -15.93
N PRO A 14 3.28 4.22 -14.83
CA PRO A 14 2.56 4.90 -13.77
C PRO A 14 2.09 6.30 -14.23
N HIS A 15 0.89 6.69 -13.82
CA HIS A 15 0.33 8.03 -14.06
C HIS A 15 1.02 9.11 -13.22
N GLY A 16 1.76 8.75 -12.18
CA GLY A 16 2.52 9.63 -11.32
C GLY A 16 3.35 8.86 -10.32
N THR A 17 4.40 9.51 -9.81
CA THR A 17 5.31 8.94 -8.82
C THR A 17 5.62 9.94 -7.71
N GLY A 18 6.01 9.43 -6.54
CA GLY A 18 6.49 10.22 -5.41
C GLY A 18 7.49 9.44 -4.59
N SER A 19 8.30 10.13 -3.79
CA SER A 19 9.25 9.45 -2.92
C SER A 19 9.41 10.17 -1.58
N TRP A 20 9.65 9.37 -0.53
CA TRP A 20 9.84 9.83 0.85
C TRP A 20 10.93 9.01 1.52
N LEU A 21 11.53 9.60 2.55
CA LEU A 21 12.48 8.92 3.42
C LEU A 21 11.90 8.84 4.84
N TRP A 22 11.74 7.61 5.35
CA TRP A 22 11.37 7.38 6.73
C TRP A 22 12.60 6.93 7.51
N THR A 23 13.08 7.78 8.40
CA THR A 23 14.25 7.50 9.26
C THR A 23 13.84 6.91 10.60
N GLN A 24 12.55 7.01 10.95
CA GLN A 24 11.97 6.51 12.19
C GLN A 24 10.57 5.95 11.94
N GLU A 25 10.12 5.01 12.78
CA GLU A 25 8.81 4.37 12.64
C GLU A 25 7.62 5.34 12.75
N ASN A 26 7.77 6.44 13.51
CA ASN A 26 6.73 7.47 13.59
C ASN A 26 6.42 8.13 12.24
N GLN A 27 7.37 8.19 11.32
CA GLN A 27 7.14 8.70 9.96
C GLN A 27 6.33 7.70 9.11
N THR A 28 6.56 6.40 9.30
CA THR A 28 5.69 5.35 8.74
C THR A 28 4.26 5.51 9.26
N GLN A 29 4.11 5.75 10.56
CA GLN A 29 2.81 5.98 11.20
C GLN A 29 2.11 7.23 10.65
N GLN A 30 2.82 8.35 10.55
CA GLN A 30 2.27 9.60 10.01
C GLN A 30 1.82 9.44 8.55
N PHE A 31 2.61 8.74 7.74
CA PHE A 31 2.25 8.46 6.35
C PHE A 31 0.99 7.59 6.26
N ALA A 32 0.91 6.55 7.06
CA ALA A 32 -0.25 5.67 7.14
C ALA A 32 -1.51 6.42 7.62
N GLN A 33 -1.39 7.30 8.62
CA GLN A 33 -2.47 8.15 9.09
C GLN A 33 -2.96 9.12 8.01
N CYS A 34 -2.04 9.73 7.25
CA CYS A 34 -2.39 10.60 6.13
C CYS A 34 -3.13 9.84 5.03
N MET A 35 -2.72 8.60 4.73
CA MET A 35 -3.46 7.74 3.79
C MET A 35 -4.85 7.39 4.32
N ALA A 36 -4.97 7.05 5.60
CA ALA A 36 -6.25 6.65 6.21
C ALA A 36 -7.32 7.75 6.19
N GLN A 37 -6.94 9.02 6.07
CA GLN A 37 -7.86 10.15 5.97
C GLN A 37 -8.48 10.32 4.58
N GLN A 38 -8.02 9.57 3.59
CA GLN A 38 -8.48 9.70 2.20
C GLN A 38 -9.65 8.74 1.95
N SER A 39 -10.78 9.27 1.52
CA SER A 39 -11.98 8.47 1.22
C SER A 39 -11.75 7.45 0.10
N GLU A 40 -10.88 7.77 -0.86
CA GLU A 40 -10.50 6.90 -1.97
C GLU A 40 -9.87 5.60 -1.49
N LEU A 41 -9.17 5.62 -0.34
CA LEU A 41 -8.54 4.44 0.25
C LEU A 41 -9.54 3.33 0.57
N LEU A 42 -10.75 3.68 1.02
CA LEU A 42 -11.75 2.71 1.46
C LEU A 42 -12.20 1.72 0.38
N ASN A 43 -11.88 1.99 -0.89
CA ASN A 43 -12.15 1.08 -2.00
C ASN A 43 -10.97 0.97 -2.98
N ALA A 44 -9.74 1.12 -2.48
CA ALA A 44 -8.53 1.05 -3.26
C ALA A 44 -7.87 -0.34 -3.20
N TYR A 45 -6.99 -0.61 -4.17
CA TYR A 45 -6.02 -1.68 -4.10
C TYR A 45 -4.61 -1.10 -3.93
N ILE A 46 -3.96 -1.42 -2.81
CA ILE A 46 -2.61 -1.00 -2.45
C ILE A 46 -1.66 -2.20 -2.53
N GLU A 47 -0.63 -2.10 -3.36
CA GLU A 47 0.43 -3.10 -3.46
C GLU A 47 1.68 -2.64 -2.70
N LEU A 48 2.23 -3.52 -1.85
CA LEU A 48 3.44 -3.27 -1.08
C LEU A 48 4.58 -4.15 -1.61
N GLU A 49 5.61 -3.51 -2.16
CA GLU A 49 6.84 -4.15 -2.64
C GLU A 49 8.00 -3.86 -1.68
N GLY A 50 8.89 -4.84 -1.51
CA GLY A 50 10.09 -4.70 -0.70
C GLY A 50 10.55 -6.02 -0.10
N ASN A 51 11.83 -6.10 0.25
CA ASN A 51 12.45 -7.28 0.81
C ASN A 51 11.83 -7.68 2.17
N LEU A 52 12.15 -8.88 2.64
CA LEU A 52 11.81 -9.31 3.99
C LEU A 52 12.42 -8.33 5.00
N GLY A 53 11.62 -7.87 5.98
CA GLY A 53 12.06 -6.88 6.97
C GLY A 53 12.06 -5.42 6.50
N ALA A 54 11.65 -5.11 5.27
CA ALA A 54 11.60 -3.73 4.76
C ALA A 54 10.62 -2.81 5.51
N GLY A 55 9.63 -3.39 6.20
CA GLY A 55 8.63 -2.62 6.97
C GLY A 55 7.22 -2.62 6.37
N LYS A 56 6.93 -3.47 5.37
CA LYS A 56 5.61 -3.59 4.74
C LYS A 56 4.51 -3.84 5.77
N THR A 57 4.63 -4.91 6.56
CA THR A 57 3.64 -5.25 7.60
C THR A 57 3.58 -4.21 8.73
N THR A 58 4.68 -3.48 9.00
CA THR A 58 4.68 -2.35 9.95
C THR A 58 3.80 -1.22 9.41
N PHE A 59 3.96 -0.87 8.13
CA PHE A 59 3.09 0.10 7.46
C PHE A 59 1.62 -0.35 7.48
N VAL A 60 1.31 -1.61 7.11
CA VAL A 60 -0.06 -2.15 7.17
C VAL A 60 -0.64 -2.02 8.57
N ARG A 61 0.13 -2.36 9.62
CA ARG A 61 -0.32 -2.24 11.01
C ARG A 61 -0.74 -0.81 11.34
N HIS A 62 0.08 0.18 11.01
CA HIS A 62 -0.25 1.59 11.26
C HIS A 62 -1.45 2.06 10.44
N LEU A 63 -1.58 1.60 9.19
CA LEU A 63 -2.71 1.94 8.33
C LEU A 63 -4.03 1.38 8.88
N LEU A 64 -4.05 0.09 9.23
CA LEU A 64 -5.23 -0.56 9.78
C LEU A 64 -5.64 0.03 11.14
N GLN A 65 -4.66 0.35 12.00
CA GLN A 65 -4.93 1.05 13.26
C GLN A 65 -5.52 2.43 13.05
N ALA A 66 -5.03 3.19 12.06
CA ALA A 66 -5.59 4.49 11.70
C ALA A 66 -7.00 4.41 11.10
N LEU A 67 -7.37 3.27 10.52
CA LEU A 67 -8.72 2.95 10.03
C LEU A 67 -9.64 2.35 11.13
N GLY A 68 -9.24 2.41 12.40
CA GLY A 68 -10.07 1.95 13.53
C GLY A 68 -10.01 0.45 13.82
N VAL A 69 -9.18 -0.33 13.08
CA VAL A 69 -9.01 -1.77 13.35
C VAL A 69 -8.37 -1.97 14.72
N LYS A 70 -9.01 -2.74 15.57
CA LYS A 70 -8.55 -3.03 16.94
C LYS A 70 -7.87 -4.40 17.03
N GLY A 71 -6.97 -4.54 18.01
CA GLY A 71 -6.32 -5.82 18.30
C GLY A 71 -4.95 -5.94 17.63
N ARG A 72 -4.44 -7.18 17.58
CA ARG A 72 -3.10 -7.46 17.08
C ARG A 72 -3.13 -7.75 15.59
N ILE A 73 -2.55 -6.86 14.80
CA ILE A 73 -2.39 -7.01 13.35
C ILE A 73 -1.03 -7.67 13.07
N LYS A 74 -1.06 -8.78 12.33
CA LYS A 74 0.11 -9.54 11.87
C LYS A 74 0.04 -9.71 10.37
N SER A 75 1.17 -10.08 9.74
CA SER A 75 1.16 -10.55 8.36
C SER A 75 0.46 -11.91 8.27
N PRO A 76 -0.49 -12.10 7.33
CA PRO A 76 -1.19 -13.37 7.11
C PRO A 76 -0.36 -14.38 6.29
N THR A 77 0.96 -14.47 6.50
CA THR A 77 1.90 -15.31 5.73
C THR A 77 1.48 -16.78 5.62
N TYR A 78 0.70 -17.28 6.59
CA TYR A 78 0.19 -18.66 6.57
C TYR A 78 -1.25 -18.78 6.07
N ALA A 79 -2.08 -17.78 6.36
CA ALA A 79 -3.50 -17.76 5.98
C ALA A 79 -3.71 -17.17 4.58
N VAL A 80 -2.67 -16.53 4.02
CA VAL A 80 -2.64 -15.78 2.76
C VAL A 80 -3.50 -14.52 2.79
N VAL A 81 -4.67 -14.53 3.40
CA VAL A 81 -5.56 -13.37 3.56
C VAL A 81 -6.11 -13.28 4.97
N GLU A 82 -6.18 -12.06 5.51
CA GLU A 82 -6.83 -11.74 6.78
C GLU A 82 -7.85 -10.62 6.55
N PRO A 83 -9.15 -10.87 6.84
CA PRO A 83 -10.17 -9.84 6.75
C PRO A 83 -10.14 -8.93 7.97
N HIS A 84 -10.40 -7.63 7.74
CA HIS A 84 -10.57 -6.61 8.77
C HIS A 84 -11.75 -5.69 8.40
N GLU A 85 -12.11 -4.81 9.32
CA GLU A 85 -13.16 -3.82 9.12
C GLU A 85 -12.63 -2.44 9.49
N ALA A 86 -12.76 -1.47 8.59
CA ALA A 86 -12.56 -0.06 8.88
C ALA A 86 -13.79 0.46 9.61
N LEU A 87 -13.60 1.12 10.75
CA LEU A 87 -14.66 1.65 11.57
C LEU A 87 -14.47 3.16 11.76
N ASP A 88 -15.57 3.89 11.85
CA ASP A 88 -15.54 5.30 12.25
C ASP A 88 -15.37 5.46 13.78
N ASP A 89 -15.34 6.71 14.24
CA ASP A 89 -15.20 7.05 15.67
C ASP A 89 -16.39 6.57 16.53
N GLN A 90 -17.54 6.27 15.90
CA GLN A 90 -18.75 5.75 16.55
C GLN A 90 -18.78 4.22 16.52
N GLY A 91 -17.85 3.58 15.78
CA GLY A 91 -17.75 2.14 15.62
C GLY A 91 -18.63 1.59 14.49
N GLU A 92 -19.13 2.46 13.61
CA GLU A 92 -19.88 2.04 12.43
C GLU A 92 -18.94 1.61 11.30
N LEU A 93 -19.39 0.64 10.53
CA LEU A 93 -18.61 0.05 9.43
C LEU A 93 -18.44 1.07 8.27
N LEU A 94 -17.20 1.44 7.97
CA LEU A 94 -16.84 2.26 6.81
C LEU A 94 -16.53 1.41 5.57
N ALA A 95 -15.75 0.35 5.74
CA ALA A 95 -15.38 -0.55 4.64
C ALA A 95 -14.85 -1.89 5.15
N ALA A 96 -15.02 -2.93 4.35
CA ALA A 96 -14.28 -4.18 4.50
C ALA A 96 -12.83 -3.98 4.03
N ILE A 97 -11.90 -4.70 4.66
CA ILE A 97 -10.46 -4.67 4.32
C ILE A 97 -9.97 -6.09 4.19
N TRP A 98 -9.21 -6.37 3.14
CA TRP A 98 -8.53 -7.63 2.94
C TRP A 98 -7.01 -7.36 2.88
N HIS A 99 -6.28 -7.93 3.85
CA HIS A 99 -4.82 -7.92 3.88
C HIS A 99 -4.31 -9.25 3.37
N PHE A 100 -3.62 -9.24 2.23
CA PHE A 100 -3.01 -10.40 1.60
C PHE A 100 -1.51 -10.42 1.82
N ASP A 101 -0.94 -11.62 2.01
CA ASP A 101 0.50 -11.87 1.98
C ASP A 101 0.78 -13.11 1.14
N PHE A 102 1.29 -12.90 -0.07
CA PHE A 102 1.58 -13.96 -1.04
C PHE A 102 2.99 -14.56 -0.89
N TYR A 103 3.74 -14.26 0.19
CA TYR A 103 5.12 -14.72 0.36
C TYR A 103 5.31 -16.23 0.18
N ARG A 104 4.36 -17.06 0.62
CA ARG A 104 4.37 -18.51 0.52
C ARG A 104 3.57 -19.07 -0.64
N PHE A 105 3.07 -18.20 -1.48
CA PHE A 105 2.25 -18.55 -2.63
C PHE A 105 3.16 -19.13 -3.71
N ASN A 106 2.97 -20.40 -4.07
CA ASN A 106 3.84 -21.10 -5.02
C ASN A 106 3.12 -21.53 -6.29
N ASP A 107 1.78 -21.59 -6.26
CA ASP A 107 0.97 -22.03 -7.38
C ASP A 107 -0.08 -20.98 -7.74
N PRO A 108 -0.03 -20.43 -8.97
CA PRO A 108 -1.06 -19.51 -9.43
C PRO A 108 -2.48 -20.11 -9.46
N GLU A 109 -2.64 -21.44 -9.49
CA GLU A 109 -3.97 -22.09 -9.44
C GLU A 109 -4.61 -21.91 -8.06
N GLU A 110 -3.81 -21.87 -6.98
CA GLU A 110 -4.31 -21.58 -5.62
C GLU A 110 -5.09 -20.27 -5.55
N PHE A 111 -4.75 -19.29 -6.38
CA PHE A 111 -5.44 -18.00 -6.43
C PHE A 111 -6.91 -18.15 -6.85
N GLU A 112 -7.16 -19.00 -7.84
CA GLU A 112 -8.50 -19.24 -8.37
C GLU A 112 -9.31 -20.13 -7.41
N GLU A 113 -8.70 -21.19 -6.89
CA GLU A 113 -9.33 -22.13 -5.97
C GLU A 113 -9.74 -21.49 -4.64
N ALA A 114 -8.95 -20.52 -4.16
CA ALA A 114 -9.23 -19.76 -2.94
C ALA A 114 -10.29 -18.67 -3.12
N GLY A 115 -10.77 -18.42 -4.36
CA GLY A 115 -11.78 -17.40 -4.64
C GLY A 115 -11.27 -15.95 -4.49
N PHE A 116 -9.97 -15.73 -4.56
CA PHE A 116 -9.38 -14.38 -4.38
C PHE A 116 -9.80 -13.41 -5.47
N ARG A 117 -10.13 -13.91 -6.68
CA ARG A 117 -10.67 -13.07 -7.75
C ARG A 117 -11.93 -12.32 -7.31
N ASP A 118 -12.84 -13.00 -6.62
CA ASP A 118 -14.09 -12.40 -6.14
C ASP A 118 -13.82 -11.36 -5.04
N LEU A 119 -12.83 -11.62 -4.17
CA LEU A 119 -12.40 -10.64 -3.17
C LEU A 119 -11.82 -9.38 -3.82
N PHE A 120 -10.99 -9.51 -4.84
CA PHE A 120 -10.45 -8.36 -5.57
C PHE A 120 -11.53 -7.61 -6.36
N ALA A 121 -12.57 -8.28 -6.84
CA ALA A 121 -13.71 -7.66 -7.53
C ALA A 121 -14.71 -7.00 -6.57
N SER A 122 -14.72 -7.36 -5.27
CA SER A 122 -15.64 -6.81 -4.28
C SER A 122 -15.27 -5.37 -3.91
N GLN A 123 -16.21 -4.65 -3.27
CA GLN A 123 -15.94 -3.34 -2.67
C GLN A 123 -15.08 -3.48 -1.41
N GLY A 124 -14.29 -2.45 -1.09
CA GLY A 124 -13.44 -2.40 0.10
C GLY A 124 -11.96 -2.25 -0.23
N LEU A 125 -11.15 -2.02 0.79
CA LEU A 125 -9.70 -1.87 0.68
C LEU A 125 -9.02 -3.23 0.52
N LYS A 126 -8.15 -3.35 -0.47
CA LYS A 126 -7.24 -4.50 -0.63
C LYS A 126 -5.81 -4.03 -0.43
N ILE A 127 -5.05 -4.75 0.37
CA ILE A 127 -3.62 -4.50 0.59
C ILE A 127 -2.90 -5.82 0.35
N SER A 128 -1.90 -5.83 -0.52
CA SER A 128 -1.10 -7.04 -0.76
C SER A 128 0.37 -6.81 -0.48
N GLU A 129 1.00 -7.78 0.19
CA GLU A 129 2.44 -7.97 0.28
C GLU A 129 2.84 -9.11 -0.66
N TRP A 130 4.02 -9.03 -1.29
CA TRP A 130 4.58 -10.07 -2.18
C TRP A 130 3.69 -10.37 -3.41
N ALA A 131 3.05 -9.36 -3.98
CA ALA A 131 2.16 -9.48 -5.12
C ALA A 131 2.79 -10.16 -6.34
N GLN A 132 4.13 -10.05 -6.51
CA GLN A 132 4.87 -10.72 -7.58
C GLN A 132 4.74 -12.25 -7.56
N GLN A 133 4.44 -12.87 -6.40
CA GLN A 133 4.21 -14.32 -6.31
C GLN A 133 2.87 -14.74 -6.94
N ALA A 134 1.91 -13.83 -7.01
CA ALA A 134 0.63 -14.01 -7.68
C ALA A 134 0.58 -13.27 -9.05
N ALA A 135 1.75 -13.04 -9.67
CA ALA A 135 1.87 -12.26 -10.90
C ALA A 135 0.94 -12.77 -12.02
N GLY A 136 0.29 -11.86 -12.73
CA GLY A 136 -0.66 -12.15 -13.81
C GLY A 136 -2.06 -12.55 -13.34
N ARG A 137 -2.31 -12.66 -12.03
CA ARG A 137 -3.64 -12.95 -11.44
C ARG A 137 -4.26 -11.74 -10.76
N LEU A 138 -3.44 -10.80 -10.30
CA LEU A 138 -3.88 -9.59 -9.62
C LEU A 138 -4.24 -8.50 -10.63
N PRO A 139 -5.27 -7.68 -10.34
CA PRO A 139 -5.54 -6.48 -11.12
C PRO A 139 -4.40 -5.46 -10.93
N PRO A 140 -4.28 -4.46 -11.81
CA PRO A 140 -3.36 -3.34 -11.56
C PRO A 140 -3.72 -2.65 -10.22
N PRO A 141 -2.73 -2.33 -9.38
CA PRO A 141 -2.99 -1.61 -8.14
C PRO A 141 -3.39 -0.14 -8.43
N ASP A 142 -4.18 0.46 -7.53
CA ASP A 142 -4.36 1.91 -7.57
C ASP A 142 -3.04 2.61 -7.22
N LEU A 143 -2.40 2.16 -6.16
CA LEU A 143 -1.12 2.69 -5.69
C LEU A 143 -0.18 1.54 -5.28
N LYS A 144 1.05 1.57 -5.79
CA LYS A 144 2.14 0.68 -5.37
C LYS A 144 3.10 1.46 -4.48
N LEU A 145 3.44 0.92 -3.32
CA LEU A 145 4.47 1.44 -2.42
C LEU A 145 5.65 0.47 -2.40
N LYS A 146 6.79 0.90 -2.91
CA LYS A 146 8.06 0.17 -2.81
C LYS A 146 8.84 0.69 -1.62
N ILE A 147 9.11 -0.19 -0.66
CA ILE A 147 9.85 0.13 0.58
C ILE A 147 11.20 -0.58 0.56
N THR A 148 12.26 0.21 0.61
CA THR A 148 13.64 -0.29 0.57
C THR A 148 14.40 0.21 1.79
N VAL A 149 15.12 -0.67 2.48
CA VAL A 149 16.01 -0.27 3.60
C VAL A 149 17.28 0.34 2.99
N ASN A 150 17.66 1.52 3.47
CA ASN A 150 18.92 2.15 3.08
C ASN A 150 20.07 1.81 4.05
N ASP A 151 21.29 2.25 3.74
CA ASP A 151 22.50 1.97 4.52
C ASP A 151 22.50 2.57 5.95
N LEU A 152 21.56 3.48 6.24
CA LEU A 152 21.40 4.14 7.54
C LEU A 152 20.17 3.62 8.31
N ASP A 153 19.70 2.42 8.00
CA ASP A 153 18.47 1.81 8.56
C ASP A 153 17.18 2.63 8.34
N GLY A 154 17.20 3.66 7.50
CA GLY A 154 16.03 4.37 7.03
C GLY A 154 15.27 3.54 5.98
N ARG A 155 14.04 3.95 5.66
CA ARG A 155 13.24 3.36 4.59
C ARG A 155 13.05 4.38 3.49
N GLN A 156 13.62 4.09 2.32
CA GLN A 156 13.27 4.79 1.10
C GLN A 156 11.93 4.25 0.62
N VAL A 157 10.96 5.14 0.42
CA VAL A 157 9.62 4.79 -0.04
C VAL A 157 9.35 5.45 -1.37
N GLU A 158 9.04 4.65 -2.36
CA GLU A 158 8.66 5.10 -3.70
C GLU A 158 7.20 4.71 -3.92
N ALA A 159 6.35 5.68 -4.27
CA ALA A 159 4.96 5.44 -4.63
C ALA A 159 4.78 5.61 -6.13
N SER A 160 4.01 4.71 -6.74
CA SER A 160 3.61 4.74 -8.15
C SER A 160 2.10 4.57 -8.25
N ALA A 161 1.43 5.51 -8.90
CA ALA A 161 -0.01 5.49 -9.14
C ALA A 161 -0.32 4.93 -10.52
N PHE A 162 -1.24 3.97 -10.62
CA PHE A 162 -1.59 3.31 -11.89
C PHE A 162 -3.05 3.55 -12.32
N THR A 163 -3.84 4.22 -11.48
CA THR A 163 -5.23 4.58 -11.79
C THR A 163 -5.48 6.04 -11.43
N PRO A 164 -6.59 6.66 -11.93
CA PRO A 164 -6.97 8.00 -11.49
C PRO A 164 -7.18 8.11 -9.97
N ARG A 165 -7.71 7.06 -9.31
CA ARG A 165 -7.83 6.98 -7.85
C ARG A 165 -6.46 7.03 -7.18
N GLY A 166 -5.53 6.18 -7.61
CA GLY A 166 -4.16 6.16 -7.11
C GLY A 166 -3.45 7.49 -7.30
N LEU A 167 -3.68 8.18 -8.44
CA LEU A 167 -3.11 9.51 -8.70
C LEU A 167 -3.66 10.56 -7.74
N SER A 168 -4.97 10.56 -7.46
CA SER A 168 -5.58 11.45 -6.45
C SER A 168 -4.97 11.22 -5.07
N MET A 169 -4.84 9.96 -4.67
CA MET A 169 -4.22 9.58 -3.40
C MET A 169 -2.76 10.03 -3.31
N LEU A 170 -1.99 9.83 -4.37
CA LEU A 170 -0.59 10.24 -4.44
C LEU A 170 -0.43 11.77 -4.31
N GLN A 171 -1.24 12.54 -5.01
CA GLN A 171 -1.23 14.02 -4.95
C GLN A 171 -1.56 14.52 -3.53
N SER A 172 -2.53 13.90 -2.86
CA SER A 172 -2.88 14.22 -1.48
C SER A 172 -1.71 13.98 -0.52
N LEU A 173 -0.99 12.87 -0.67
CA LEU A 173 0.22 12.57 0.09
C LEU A 173 1.34 13.58 -0.18
N GLN A 174 1.61 13.89 -1.45
CA GLN A 174 2.62 14.88 -1.82
C GLN A 174 2.34 16.25 -1.20
N ASN A 175 1.08 16.70 -1.24
CA ASN A 175 0.67 17.98 -0.65
C ASN A 175 0.85 17.99 0.87
N ALA A 176 0.45 16.91 1.57
CA ALA A 176 0.56 16.81 3.02
C ALA A 176 2.03 16.85 3.49
N PHE A 177 2.93 16.19 2.78
CA PHE A 177 4.35 16.13 3.16
C PHE A 177 5.18 17.28 2.61
N ALA A 178 4.80 17.96 1.52
CA ALA A 178 5.44 19.18 1.06
C ALA A 178 5.25 20.33 2.07
N SER A 179 4.07 20.45 2.66
CA SER A 179 3.76 21.45 3.67
C SER A 179 4.58 21.29 4.96
N ASN A 180 4.90 20.06 5.35
CA ASN A 180 5.72 19.77 6.54
C ASN A 180 7.21 20.10 6.36
N SER A 181 7.74 20.00 5.13
CA SER A 181 9.14 20.38 4.86
C SER A 181 9.38 21.89 4.90
N GLN A 182 8.36 22.70 4.65
CA GLN A 182 8.46 24.16 4.76
C GLN A 182 8.42 24.66 6.21
N LEU A 183 7.71 23.94 7.10
CA LEU A 183 7.66 24.30 8.54
C LEU A 183 8.97 24.01 9.26
N SER A 184 9.75 23.03 8.84
CA SER A 184 11.07 22.75 9.41
C SER A 184 12.17 23.71 8.94
N ALA A 185 12.01 24.37 7.79
CA ALA A 185 12.95 25.37 7.29
C ALA A 185 12.79 26.75 7.95
N SER A 186 11.64 27.01 8.60
CA SER A 186 11.33 28.32 9.19
C SER A 186 11.88 28.53 10.61
N HIS A 187 12.57 27.53 11.19
CA HIS A 187 13.07 27.59 12.57
C HIS A 187 14.59 27.72 12.71
N VAL A 188 15.30 28.08 11.65
CA VAL A 188 16.73 28.42 11.71
C VAL A 188 16.93 29.85 11.25
N HIS A 189 16.55 30.80 12.08
CA HIS A 189 17.13 32.11 12.09
C HIS A 189 16.84 32.84 13.40
N VAL A 190 17.74 32.75 14.39
CA VAL A 190 18.07 33.86 15.28
C VAL A 190 19.43 33.58 15.89
N ALA A 191 20.42 34.35 15.53
CA ALA A 191 21.45 34.80 16.43
C ALA A 191 21.61 36.29 16.20
N PRO A 192 22.00 37.05 17.17
CA PRO A 192 23.20 37.88 16.92
C PRO A 192 24.43 37.30 17.59
#